data_567488fbfafe24eb6dbf07a45f91c597
#
_entry.id   567488fbfafe24eb6dbf07a45f91c597
#
_cell.length_a   1.000
_cell.length_b   1.000
_cell.length_c   1.000
_cell.angle_alpha   90.00
_cell.angle_beta   90.00
_cell.angle_gamma   90.00
#
_symmetry.space_group_name_H-M   'P 1'
#
loop_
_entity.id
_entity.type
_entity.pdbx_description
1 polymer ?
#
loop_
_entity_poly.entity_id
_entity_poly.type
_entity_poly.pdbx_seq_one_letter_code
_entity_poly.pdbx_strand_id
1 'polypeptide(L)' 'MYIYESHMGGLYTSDEPLDYEDLYCEECGDSDWLIGYAETKEDAWNLFKGDTDIDGSGGWDYDYVQEFINGNWDE' A
#
# COMPACT_ATOMS: atom_id res chain seq x y z
N MET A 1 5.80 8.79 -3.25
CA MET A 1 4.44 8.59 -2.74
C MET A 1 4.41 7.61 -1.59
N TYR A 2 3.53 7.86 -0.64
CA TYR A 2 3.29 6.91 0.46
C TYR A 2 2.27 5.88 0.02
N ILE A 3 2.49 4.64 0.42
CA ILE A 3 1.59 3.53 0.10
C ILE A 3 0.90 3.08 1.37
N TYR A 4 -0.42 3.02 1.33
CA TYR A 4 -1.23 2.61 2.48
C TYR A 4 -2.07 1.39 2.15
N GLU A 5 -2.29 0.57 3.16
CA GLU A 5 -3.21 -0.55 3.09
C GLU A 5 -4.53 -0.15 3.74
N SER A 6 -5.63 -0.24 2.99
CA SER A 6 -6.95 0.08 3.50
C SER A 6 -7.43 -0.99 4.48
N HIS A 7 -8.08 -0.57 5.56
CA HIS A 7 -8.69 -1.50 6.51
C HIS A 7 -9.81 -2.34 5.88
N MET A 8 -10.30 -1.92 4.73
CA MET A 8 -11.32 -2.66 3.98
C MET A 8 -10.71 -3.55 2.90
N GLY A 9 -9.40 -3.65 2.86
CA GLY A 9 -8.68 -4.36 1.82
C GLY A 9 -8.36 -3.44 0.64
N GLY A 10 -7.24 -3.67 -0.01
CA GLY A 10 -6.81 -2.86 -1.13
C GLY A 10 -5.71 -1.88 -0.77
N LEU A 11 -5.15 -1.26 -1.80
CA LEU A 11 -4.03 -0.36 -1.68
C LEU A 11 -4.38 1.02 -2.24
N TYR A 12 -3.78 2.05 -1.68
CA TYR A 12 -3.90 3.39 -2.25
C TYR A 12 -2.63 4.18 -1.95
N THR A 13 -2.47 5.31 -2.61
CA THR A 13 -1.30 6.17 -2.45
C THR A 13 -1.70 7.55 -1.95
N SER A 14 -0.75 8.22 -1.34
CA SER A 14 -0.91 9.60 -0.90
C SER A 14 0.38 10.37 -1.14
N ASP A 15 0.26 11.64 -1.55
CA ASP A 15 1.41 12.51 -1.73
C ASP A 15 1.99 12.98 -0.40
N GLU A 16 1.20 12.91 0.65
CA GLU A 16 1.60 13.37 1.98
C GLU A 16 1.35 12.25 3.00
N PRO A 17 2.14 12.23 4.08
CA PRO A 17 1.86 11.29 5.16
C PRO A 17 0.51 11.64 5.82
N LEU A 18 -0.31 10.63 6.03
CA LEU A 18 -1.63 10.82 6.62
C LEU A 18 -1.56 10.72 8.13
N ASP A 19 -2.35 11.53 8.81
CA ASP A 19 -2.44 11.51 10.26
C ASP A 19 -3.30 10.32 10.72
N TYR A 20 -3.17 9.95 11.99
CA TYR A 20 -3.95 8.87 12.56
C TYR A 20 -5.45 9.09 12.35
N GLU A 21 -5.93 10.33 12.47
CA GLU A 21 -7.35 10.64 12.29
C GLU A 21 -7.81 10.37 10.87
N ASP A 22 -6.93 10.55 9.88
CA ASP A 22 -7.25 10.25 8.48
C ASP A 22 -7.27 8.75 8.21
N LEU A 23 -6.48 8.00 8.95
CA LEU A 23 -6.35 6.55 8.76
C LEU A 23 -7.43 5.77 9.52
N TYR A 24 -7.87 6.29 10.63
CA TYR A 24 -8.80 5.58 11.52
C TYR A 24 -10.25 5.70 11.05
N CYS A 25 -10.96 4.59 11.05
CA CYS A 25 -12.37 4.56 10.73
C CYS A 25 -13.19 4.36 12.00
N GLU A 26 -13.93 5.38 12.42
CA GLU A 26 -14.76 5.28 13.62
C GLU A 26 -15.88 4.27 13.50
N GLU A 27 -16.41 4.11 12.29
CA GLU A 27 -17.50 3.17 12.05
C GLU A 27 -17.06 1.72 12.14
N CYS A 28 -15.85 1.44 11.67
CA CYS A 28 -15.31 0.09 11.61
C CYS A 28 -14.49 -0.28 12.84
N GLY A 29 -13.96 0.70 13.54
CA GLY A 29 -13.04 0.47 14.64
C GLY A 29 -11.65 0.06 14.21
N ASP A 30 -11.37 0.11 12.92
CA ASP A 30 -10.08 -0.24 12.35
C ASP A 30 -9.41 0.98 11.74
N SER A 31 -8.13 0.85 11.44
CA SER A 31 -7.40 1.91 10.77
C SER A 31 -6.61 1.35 9.59
N ASP A 32 -6.41 2.21 8.58
CA ASP A 32 -5.47 1.91 7.52
C ASP A 32 -4.06 2.02 8.08
N TRP A 33 -3.07 1.44 7.40
CA TRP A 33 -1.71 1.61 7.86
C TRP A 33 -0.74 1.85 6.71
N LEU A 34 0.39 2.44 7.08
CA LEU A 34 1.43 2.77 6.14
C LEU A 34 2.28 1.53 5.82
N ILE A 35 2.38 1.21 4.53
CA ILE A 35 3.31 0.17 4.08
C ILE A 35 4.71 0.75 3.93
N GLY A 36 4.81 1.95 3.33
CA GLY A 36 6.09 2.61 3.18
C GLY A 36 6.04 3.76 2.18
N TYR A 37 7.20 4.32 1.90
CA TYR A 37 7.36 5.40 0.94
C TYR A 37 8.13 4.90 -0.28
N ALA A 38 7.65 5.25 -1.46
CA ALA A 38 8.29 4.86 -2.71
C ALA A 38 8.30 6.03 -3.69
N GLU A 39 9.45 6.31 -4.30
CA GLU A 39 9.57 7.33 -5.33
C GLU A 39 9.47 6.73 -6.73
N THR A 40 9.85 5.48 -6.89
CA THR A 40 9.91 4.79 -8.18
C THR A 40 9.18 3.46 -8.10
N LYS A 41 8.96 2.85 -9.27
CA LYS A 41 8.39 1.49 -9.32
C LYS A 41 9.25 0.50 -8.57
N GLU A 42 10.56 0.62 -8.70
CA GLU A 42 11.49 -0.27 -8.03
C GLU A 42 11.36 -0.15 -6.50
N ASP A 43 11.27 1.08 -6.01
CA ASP A 43 11.10 1.31 -4.59
C ASP A 43 9.80 0.68 -4.08
N ALA A 44 8.72 0.84 -4.84
CA ALA A 44 7.43 0.25 -4.48
C ALA A 44 7.52 -1.27 -4.43
N TRP A 45 8.14 -1.89 -5.42
CA TRP A 45 8.34 -3.34 -5.43
C TRP A 45 9.16 -3.82 -4.24
N ASN A 46 10.20 -3.06 -3.87
CA ASN A 46 11.05 -3.42 -2.74
C ASN A 46 10.28 -3.42 -1.42
N LEU A 47 9.33 -2.50 -1.27
CA LEU A 47 8.50 -2.47 -0.07
C LEU A 47 7.67 -3.75 0.04
N PHE A 48 7.06 -4.18 -1.06
CA PHE A 48 6.25 -5.39 -1.04
C PHE A 48 7.10 -6.65 -0.87
N LYS A 49 8.28 -6.68 -1.47
CA LYS A 49 9.16 -7.82 -1.32
C LYS A 49 9.73 -7.96 0.08
N GLY A 50 9.92 -6.82 0.77
CA GLY A 50 10.50 -6.82 2.10
C GLY A 50 9.52 -7.13 3.21
N ASP A 51 8.32 -6.56 3.12
CA ASP A 51 7.36 -6.59 4.22
C ASP A 51 6.15 -7.48 3.98
N THR A 52 5.86 -7.79 2.73
CA THR A 52 4.69 -8.61 2.41
C THR A 52 5.09 -9.79 1.58
N ASP A 53 4.35 -10.85 1.78
CA ASP A 53 4.56 -12.09 1.05
C ASP A 53 3.74 -12.03 -0.23
N ILE A 54 4.39 -11.62 -1.31
CA ILE A 54 3.72 -11.44 -2.60
C ILE A 54 3.42 -12.76 -3.29
N ASP A 55 4.01 -13.84 -2.84
CA ASP A 55 3.84 -15.12 -3.49
C ASP A 55 2.58 -15.87 -3.08
N GLY A 56 1.72 -15.23 -2.33
CA GLY A 56 0.38 -15.75 -2.10
C GLY A 56 0.16 -16.53 -0.83
N SER A 57 1.13 -16.61 0.03
CA SER A 57 0.93 -17.35 1.28
C SER A 57 0.37 -16.49 2.41
N GLY A 58 -0.50 -15.57 2.05
CA GLY A 58 -1.14 -14.66 3.01
C GLY A 58 -0.86 -13.21 2.73
N GLY A 59 -0.07 -12.92 1.71
CA GLY A 59 0.27 -11.56 1.33
C GLY A 59 -0.57 -11.06 0.16
N TRP A 60 0.00 -10.14 -0.60
CA TRP A 60 -0.68 -9.52 -1.71
C TRP A 60 -0.56 -10.36 -2.98
N ASP A 61 -1.63 -10.35 -3.78
CA ASP A 61 -1.62 -10.97 -5.10
C ASP A 61 -0.63 -10.22 -6.01
N TYR A 62 0.25 -10.94 -6.66
CA TYR A 62 1.25 -10.36 -7.54
C TYR A 62 0.62 -9.52 -8.66
N ASP A 63 -0.43 -10.04 -9.29
CA ASP A 63 -1.10 -9.32 -10.38
C ASP A 63 -1.74 -8.04 -9.89
N TYR A 64 -2.35 -8.06 -8.73
CA TYR A 64 -2.94 -6.87 -8.13
C TYR A 64 -1.88 -5.81 -7.84
N VAL A 65 -0.78 -6.22 -7.22
CA VAL A 65 0.32 -5.30 -6.88
C VAL A 65 0.92 -4.71 -8.16
N GLN A 66 1.10 -5.53 -9.18
CA GLN A 66 1.65 -5.07 -10.46
C GLN A 66 0.76 -4.00 -11.09
N GLU A 67 -0.55 -4.22 -11.13
CA GLU A 67 -1.48 -3.22 -11.66
C GLU A 67 -1.48 -1.95 -10.83
N PHE A 68 -1.44 -2.08 -9.52
CA PHE A 68 -1.40 -0.93 -8.63
C PHE A 68 -0.15 -0.09 -8.87
N ILE A 69 1.01 -0.73 -8.93
CA ILE A 69 2.27 -0.03 -9.13
C ILE A 69 2.33 0.62 -10.52
N ASN A 70 1.92 -0.12 -11.56
CA ASN A 70 1.95 0.41 -12.92
C ASN A 70 0.99 1.58 -13.12
N GLY A 71 -0.10 1.62 -12.35
CA GLY A 71 -1.07 2.70 -12.41
C GLY A 71 -0.67 3.96 -11.66
N ASN A 72 0.28 3.87 -10.74
CA ASN A 72 0.66 4.99 -9.87
C ASN A 72 2.05 5.55 -10.13
N TRP A 73 2.90 4.85 -10.82
CA TRP A 73 4.24 5.30 -11.17
C TRP A 73 4.45 5.17 -12.68
N ASP A 74 4.84 6.27 -13.31
CA ASP A 74 5.02 6.37 -14.77
C ASP A 74 6.49 6.18 -15.17
N GLU A 75 7.03 5.03 -14.99
CA GLU A 75 8.42 4.78 -15.39
C GLU A 75 8.54 3.75 -16.48
#